data_b20529c352ecdd6508f8c50e5a3634eb
#
_entry.id   b20529c352ecdd6508f8c50e5a3634eb
#
_cell.length_a   1.000
_cell.length_b   1.000
_cell.length_c   1.000
_cell.angle_alpha   90.00
_cell.angle_beta   90.00
_cell.angle_gamma   90.00
#
_symmetry.space_group_name_H-M   'P 1'
#
loop_
_entity.id
_entity.type
_entity.pdbx_description
1 polymer ?
#
loop_
_entity_poly.entity_id
_entity_poly.type
_entity_poly.pdbx_seq_one_letter_code
_entity_poly.pdbx_strand_id
1 'polypeptide(L)'
;MYKKYVRRKIFRLFLPLFISCNVTNIFGNSKFLKKIGFFFSPFFLDPIFKETHPENPNRIKLAVTRIKVNAFLKKNIIFFPIRSVSENELLLIHTSIHINKIRKTYGKRIDKIARTGVGAVLSACDCIIEGKISRAFVASRPPGHHAINYGREEGFCFYNNISIATKYLQKKGFRKILIIDWDYHHGDGTEHFFYDDPSVMFFSTHDWSAYPGTGDPSRKGKGKGKGYNINIHLPCGSNNSDIERAFLNHLKPKALDFAPDFVLISAGFDSRDGDLLGCFKINDEGYRNLTKITSEISNQSAGGRIISILEGGYNPNGVASSVETHIEELILSY
;
A
#
# COMPACT_ATOMS: atom_id res chain seq x y z
N MET A 1 31.33 -75.44 32.86
CA MET A 1 31.94 -74.22 33.49
C MET A 1 31.93 -73.08 32.51
N TYR A 2 31.44 -71.97 32.87
CA TYR A 2 31.33 -70.59 32.34
C TYR A 2 29.91 -70.14 32.10
N LYS A 3 29.37 -69.41 33.05
CA LYS A 3 28.10 -68.65 32.97
C LYS A 3 28.30 -67.44 32.09
N LYS A 4 27.50 -67.28 31.04
CA LYS A 4 27.39 -66.03 30.26
C LYS A 4 26.28 -65.14 30.84
N TYR A 5 26.66 -63.97 31.36
CA TYR A 5 25.76 -62.90 31.76
C TYR A 5 25.19 -62.20 30.52
N VAL A 6 23.88 -62.21 30.39
CA VAL A 6 23.15 -61.40 29.38
C VAL A 6 22.78 -60.10 30.01
N ARG A 7 23.41 -58.97 29.57
CA ARG A 7 23.00 -57.62 29.93
C ARG A 7 21.80 -57.22 29.09
N ARG A 8 20.62 -57.03 29.73
CA ARG A 8 19.47 -56.38 29.14
C ARG A 8 19.75 -54.84 29.04
N LYS A 9 19.78 -54.30 27.80
CA LYS A 9 19.73 -52.88 27.52
C LYS A 9 18.30 -52.41 27.59
N ILE A 10 17.99 -51.55 28.53
CA ILE A 10 16.69 -50.85 28.63
C ILE A 10 16.78 -49.66 27.67
N PHE A 11 16.04 -49.73 26.57
CA PHE A 11 15.81 -48.61 25.68
C PHE A 11 14.75 -47.68 26.37
N ARG A 12 15.16 -46.54 26.87
CA ARG A 12 14.25 -45.46 27.23
C ARG A 12 13.83 -44.76 25.95
N LEU A 13 12.60 -44.92 25.54
CA LEU A 13 11.94 -44.06 24.55
C LEU A 13 11.77 -42.65 25.16
N PHE A 14 12.49 -41.69 24.64
CA PHE A 14 12.15 -40.29 24.80
C PHE A 14 11.04 -39.94 23.81
N LEU A 15 9.81 -39.79 24.27
CA LEU A 15 8.75 -39.10 23.56
C LEU A 15 9.06 -37.60 23.63
N PRO A 16 9.11 -36.88 22.49
CA PRO A 16 9.12 -35.42 22.54
C PRO A 16 7.72 -34.95 22.96
N LEU A 17 7.64 -34.27 24.09
CA LEU A 17 6.46 -33.47 24.43
C LEU A 17 6.32 -32.36 23.37
N PHE A 18 5.36 -32.52 22.46
CA PHE A 18 4.84 -31.40 21.70
C PHE A 18 4.09 -30.48 22.65
N ILE A 19 4.75 -29.43 23.14
CA ILE A 19 4.08 -28.29 23.75
C ILE A 19 3.33 -27.58 22.62
N SER A 20 2.05 -27.90 22.48
CA SER A 20 1.10 -27.11 21.71
C SER A 20 1.05 -25.75 22.37
N CYS A 21 1.81 -24.77 21.86
CA CYS A 21 1.59 -23.37 22.19
C CYS A 21 0.23 -22.98 21.61
N ASN A 22 -0.82 -23.16 22.39
CA ASN A 22 -2.07 -22.46 22.16
C ASN A 22 -1.76 -20.97 22.21
N VAL A 23 -1.60 -20.35 21.04
CA VAL A 23 -1.69 -18.90 20.89
C VAL A 23 -3.15 -18.54 21.15
N THR A 24 -3.52 -18.52 22.42
CA THR A 24 -4.78 -17.94 22.87
C THR A 24 -4.74 -16.47 22.53
N ASN A 25 -5.65 -16.09 21.64
CA ASN A 25 -6.10 -14.75 21.31
C ASN A 25 -5.80 -13.70 22.39
N ILE A 26 -4.71 -12.94 22.22
CA ILE A 26 -4.54 -11.66 22.89
C ILE A 26 -5.24 -10.60 22.03
N PHE A 27 -6.54 -10.75 21.83
CA PHE A 27 -7.39 -9.68 21.31
C PHE A 27 -7.99 -8.92 22.51
N GLY A 28 -7.12 -8.19 23.19
CA GLY A 28 -7.54 -7.19 24.16
C GLY A 28 -8.02 -5.94 23.45
N ASN A 29 -9.30 -5.60 23.63
CA ASN A 29 -10.01 -4.39 23.25
C ASN A 29 -10.52 -4.28 21.80
N SER A 30 -11.69 -4.89 21.58
CA SER A 30 -12.50 -4.73 20.36
C SER A 30 -12.87 -3.27 19.98
N LYS A 31 -12.70 -2.32 20.90
CA LYS A 31 -13.04 -0.90 20.68
C LYS A 31 -12.02 -0.14 19.84
N PHE A 32 -10.75 -0.57 19.80
CA PHE A 32 -9.70 0.06 19.00
C PHE A 32 -9.56 -0.52 17.59
N LEU A 33 -9.93 -1.77 17.37
CA LEU A 33 -9.82 -2.47 16.07
C LEU A 33 -10.77 -1.93 14.98
N LYS A 34 -11.79 -1.17 15.38
CA LYS A 34 -12.73 -0.54 14.44
C LYS A 34 -12.32 0.88 14.02
N LYS A 35 -11.21 1.40 14.55
CA LYS A 35 -10.72 2.73 14.19
C LYS A 35 -9.62 2.63 13.14
N ILE A 36 -9.60 3.62 12.24
CA ILE A 36 -8.58 3.75 11.20
C ILE A 36 -7.46 4.65 11.67
N GLY A 37 -6.22 4.25 11.43
CA GLY A 37 -5.07 5.12 11.57
C GLY A 37 -4.97 6.11 10.42
N PHE A 38 -4.75 7.39 10.76
CA PHE A 38 -4.53 8.43 9.78
C PHE A 38 -3.15 9.04 9.99
N PHE A 39 -2.34 9.04 8.92
CA PHE A 39 -0.96 9.50 8.96
C PHE A 39 -0.80 10.72 8.05
N PHE A 40 -0.55 11.87 8.67
CA PHE A 40 -0.38 13.15 8.01
C PHE A 40 0.67 13.99 8.71
N SER A 41 1.52 14.69 7.94
CA SER A 41 2.50 15.64 8.44
C SER A 41 2.26 17.01 7.84
N PRO A 42 2.38 18.12 8.60
CA PRO A 42 2.39 19.48 8.05
C PRO A 42 3.45 19.68 6.96
N PHE A 43 4.56 18.94 6.97
CA PHE A 43 5.57 18.97 5.91
C PHE A 43 5.02 18.62 4.53
N PHE A 44 3.92 17.86 4.45
CA PHE A 44 3.26 17.56 3.17
C PHE A 44 2.53 18.78 2.58
N LEU A 45 2.39 19.86 3.34
CA LEU A 45 1.86 21.15 2.85
C LEU A 45 2.95 22.06 2.30
N ASP A 46 4.22 21.72 2.46
CA ASP A 46 5.32 22.47 1.86
C ASP A 46 5.34 22.26 0.33
N PRO A 47 5.60 23.32 -0.46
CA PRO A 47 5.68 23.20 -1.90
C PRO A 47 6.94 22.42 -2.31
N ILE A 48 6.77 21.42 -3.19
CA ILE A 48 7.85 20.64 -3.84
C ILE A 48 8.15 21.26 -5.22
N PHE A 49 7.10 21.52 -5.97
CA PHE A 49 7.12 22.12 -7.30
C PHE A 49 6.62 23.56 -7.26
N LYS A 50 6.54 24.21 -8.43
CA LYS A 50 5.95 25.56 -8.56
C LYS A 50 4.47 25.53 -8.15
N GLU A 51 3.94 26.66 -7.69
CA GLU A 51 2.57 26.77 -7.19
C GLU A 51 1.50 26.34 -8.21
N THR A 52 1.75 26.59 -9.50
CA THR A 52 0.85 26.21 -10.60
C THR A 52 0.94 24.73 -10.97
N HIS A 53 1.83 23.97 -10.35
CA HIS A 53 2.02 22.57 -10.65
C HIS A 53 0.84 21.74 -10.11
N PRO A 54 0.32 20.74 -10.87
CA PRO A 54 -0.81 19.91 -10.43
C PRO A 54 -0.52 19.18 -9.11
N GLU A 55 0.72 18.70 -8.92
CA GLU A 55 1.15 18.12 -7.64
C GLU A 55 1.48 19.24 -6.62
N ASN A 56 0.46 19.87 -6.05
CA ASN A 56 0.57 20.96 -5.07
C ASN A 56 -0.09 20.58 -3.72
N PRO A 57 0.20 21.35 -2.64
CA PRO A 57 -0.31 21.06 -1.30
C PRO A 57 -1.84 21.03 -1.17
N ASN A 58 -2.57 21.73 -2.03
CA ASN A 58 -4.04 21.80 -1.95
C ASN A 58 -4.69 20.45 -2.18
N ARG A 59 -4.01 19.51 -2.88
CA ARG A 59 -4.46 18.13 -3.09
C ARG A 59 -4.86 17.46 -1.77
N ILE A 60 -4.04 17.60 -0.72
CA ILE A 60 -4.31 16.94 0.57
C ILE A 60 -4.85 17.91 1.62
N LYS A 61 -4.60 19.21 1.50
CA LYS A 61 -5.05 20.23 2.47
C LYS A 61 -6.56 20.18 2.65
N LEU A 62 -7.29 20.12 1.54
CA LEU A 62 -8.75 20.07 1.55
C LEU A 62 -9.27 18.75 2.09
N ALA A 63 -8.67 17.61 1.69
CA ALA A 63 -9.02 16.29 2.21
C ALA A 63 -8.85 16.22 3.74
N VAL A 64 -7.70 16.65 4.25
CA VAL A 64 -7.44 16.68 5.70
C VAL A 64 -8.43 17.61 6.42
N THR A 65 -8.82 18.74 5.82
CA THR A 65 -9.81 19.64 6.39
C THR A 65 -11.17 18.95 6.49
N ARG A 66 -11.64 18.31 5.42
CA ARG A 66 -12.93 17.57 5.40
C ARG A 66 -12.96 16.47 6.47
N ILE A 67 -11.91 15.67 6.57
CA ILE A 67 -11.78 14.61 7.57
C ILE A 67 -11.90 15.16 8.99
N LYS A 68 -11.29 16.31 9.29
CA LYS A 68 -11.32 16.91 10.62
C LYS A 68 -12.70 17.46 11.02
N VAL A 69 -13.52 17.87 10.04
CA VAL A 69 -14.86 18.44 10.31
C VAL A 69 -15.97 17.40 10.20
N ASN A 70 -15.78 16.29 9.47
CA ASN A 70 -16.76 15.20 9.37
C ASN A 70 -16.91 14.49 10.73
N ALA A 71 -18.10 14.56 11.33
CA ALA A 71 -18.37 14.03 12.66
C ALA A 71 -18.16 12.50 12.76
N PHE A 72 -18.54 11.76 11.70
CA PHE A 72 -18.35 10.30 11.63
C PHE A 72 -16.86 9.94 11.57
N LEU A 73 -16.09 10.58 10.70
CA LEU A 73 -14.65 10.33 10.55
C LEU A 73 -13.88 10.74 11.82
N LYS A 74 -14.19 11.91 12.39
CA LYS A 74 -13.57 12.38 13.64
C LYS A 74 -13.72 11.39 14.78
N LYS A 75 -14.84 10.67 14.87
CA LYS A 75 -15.08 9.64 15.89
C LYS A 75 -14.30 8.36 15.63
N ASN A 76 -14.05 8.02 14.37
CA ASN A 76 -13.55 6.70 13.95
C ASN A 76 -12.09 6.73 13.43
N ILE A 77 -11.43 7.88 13.45
CA ILE A 77 -10.04 8.05 13.02
C ILE A 77 -9.15 8.34 14.24
N ILE A 78 -7.94 7.79 14.21
CA ILE A 78 -6.85 8.12 15.13
C ILE A 78 -5.70 8.71 14.33
N PHE A 79 -5.30 9.94 14.64
CA PHE A 79 -4.10 10.55 14.06
C PHE A 79 -2.87 10.02 14.80
N PHE A 80 -1.97 9.38 14.07
CA PHE A 80 -0.72 8.86 14.61
C PHE A 80 0.47 9.74 14.23
N PRO A 81 1.50 9.82 15.10
CA PRO A 81 2.74 10.49 14.76
C PRO A 81 3.49 9.72 13.68
N ILE A 82 4.28 10.47 12.89
CA ILE A 82 5.14 9.92 11.84
C ILE A 82 6.58 9.87 12.36
N ARG A 83 7.18 8.68 12.30
CA ARG A 83 8.57 8.49 12.65
C ARG A 83 9.53 8.86 11.51
N SER A 84 10.75 9.12 11.85
CA SER A 84 11.82 9.28 10.86
C SER A 84 12.11 7.96 10.16
N VAL A 85 12.52 8.03 8.90
CA VAL A 85 13.03 6.90 8.12
C VAL A 85 14.56 6.89 8.17
N SER A 86 15.15 5.73 8.40
CA SER A 86 16.59 5.52 8.32
C SER A 86 17.07 5.32 6.87
N GLU A 87 18.34 5.56 6.61
CA GLU A 87 18.96 5.27 5.32
C GLU A 87 18.80 3.80 4.91
N ASN A 88 18.98 2.87 5.88
CA ASN A 88 18.82 1.43 5.66
C ASN A 88 17.38 1.03 5.24
N GLU A 89 16.38 1.78 5.64
CA GLU A 89 15.01 1.54 5.22
C GLU A 89 14.78 2.00 3.77
N LEU A 90 15.36 3.10 3.35
CA LEU A 90 15.34 3.51 1.93
C LEU A 90 16.10 2.50 1.04
N LEU A 91 17.21 1.97 1.54
CA LEU A 91 18.02 0.94 0.86
C LEU A 91 17.32 -0.43 0.74
N LEU A 92 16.11 -0.60 1.28
CA LEU A 92 15.31 -1.80 1.02
C LEU A 92 14.91 -1.92 -0.47
N ILE A 93 14.77 -0.78 -1.13
CA ILE A 93 14.32 -0.67 -2.51
C ILE A 93 15.28 0.19 -3.34
N HIS A 94 15.70 1.34 -2.81
CA HIS A 94 16.50 2.30 -3.56
C HIS A 94 18.00 2.08 -3.36
N THR A 95 18.77 2.35 -4.41
CA THR A 95 20.23 2.33 -4.34
C THR A 95 20.74 3.60 -3.65
N SER A 96 21.92 3.51 -3.04
CA SER A 96 22.60 4.69 -2.47
C SER A 96 22.86 5.77 -3.51
N ILE A 97 23.09 5.37 -4.76
CA ILE A 97 23.27 6.30 -5.90
C ILE A 97 21.97 7.10 -6.14
N HIS A 98 20.81 6.45 -6.15
CA HIS A 98 19.52 7.11 -6.31
C HIS A 98 19.28 8.11 -5.17
N ILE A 99 19.41 7.67 -3.93
CA ILE A 99 19.19 8.48 -2.72
C ILE A 99 20.08 9.74 -2.73
N ASN A 100 21.38 9.55 -3.02
CA ASN A 100 22.32 10.66 -3.07
C ASN A 100 22.04 11.65 -4.20
N LYS A 101 21.64 11.15 -5.37
CA LYS A 101 21.26 12.01 -6.51
C LYS A 101 19.99 12.81 -6.21
N ILE A 102 18.94 12.20 -5.62
CA ILE A 102 17.73 12.91 -5.20
C ILE A 102 18.10 14.07 -4.26
N ARG A 103 18.86 13.80 -3.20
CA ARG A 103 19.28 14.83 -2.25
C ARG A 103 20.12 15.93 -2.90
N LYS A 104 21.05 15.58 -3.83
CA LYS A 104 21.91 16.54 -4.51
C LYS A 104 21.12 17.41 -5.50
N THR A 105 20.23 16.81 -6.28
CA THR A 105 19.50 17.51 -7.37
C THR A 105 18.37 18.37 -6.84
N TYR A 106 17.57 17.85 -5.89
CA TYR A 106 16.36 18.53 -5.40
C TYR A 106 16.54 19.21 -4.05
N GLY A 107 17.68 19.01 -3.40
CA GLY A 107 18.05 19.64 -2.14
C GLY A 107 17.48 18.93 -0.90
N LYS A 108 18.06 19.29 0.27
CA LYS A 108 17.73 18.63 1.56
C LYS A 108 16.27 18.79 1.97
N ARG A 109 15.61 19.89 1.58
CA ARG A 109 14.21 20.14 1.94
C ARG A 109 13.27 19.17 1.24
N ILE A 110 13.40 19.00 -0.06
CA ILE A 110 12.55 18.08 -0.86
C ILE A 110 12.85 16.62 -0.46
N ASP A 111 14.12 16.25 -0.31
CA ASP A 111 14.51 14.94 0.22
C ASP A 111 13.86 14.65 1.59
N LYS A 112 13.81 15.66 2.50
CA LYS A 112 13.14 15.53 3.80
C LYS A 112 11.63 15.30 3.67
N ILE A 113 10.94 16.02 2.78
CA ILE A 113 9.50 15.83 2.55
C ILE A 113 9.23 14.39 2.03
N ALA A 114 9.98 13.97 1.00
CA ALA A 114 9.85 12.64 0.43
C ALA A 114 10.14 11.53 1.46
N ARG A 115 11.19 11.67 2.27
CA ARG A 115 11.49 10.76 3.38
C ARG A 115 10.39 10.74 4.44
N THR A 116 9.73 11.87 4.69
CA THR A 116 8.59 11.91 5.62
C THR A 116 7.42 11.07 5.08
N GLY A 117 7.19 11.04 3.75
CA GLY A 117 6.22 10.16 3.11
C GLY A 117 6.51 8.69 3.40
N VAL A 118 7.76 8.25 3.19
CA VAL A 118 8.20 6.89 3.56
C VAL A 118 8.01 6.64 5.06
N GLY A 119 8.42 7.58 5.91
CA GLY A 119 8.24 7.48 7.37
C GLY A 119 6.79 7.30 7.78
N ALA A 120 5.85 7.97 7.10
CA ALA A 120 4.42 7.86 7.35
C ALA A 120 3.91 6.44 7.05
N VAL A 121 4.29 5.88 5.90
CA VAL A 121 3.91 4.51 5.52
C VAL A 121 4.50 3.49 6.49
N LEU A 122 5.76 3.62 6.86
CA LEU A 122 6.40 2.71 7.83
C LEU A 122 5.79 2.84 9.24
N SER A 123 5.37 4.05 9.65
CA SER A 123 4.63 4.23 10.91
C SER A 123 3.28 3.51 10.88
N ALA A 124 2.59 3.51 9.73
CA ALA A 124 1.35 2.74 9.54
C ALA A 124 1.61 1.23 9.63
N CYS A 125 2.69 0.74 9.02
CA CYS A 125 3.11 -0.65 9.15
C CYS A 125 3.35 -1.02 10.62
N ASP A 126 4.12 -0.22 11.36
CA ASP A 126 4.43 -0.46 12.77
C ASP A 126 3.15 -0.52 13.62
N CYS A 127 2.22 0.44 13.45
CA CYS A 127 0.95 0.46 14.18
C CYS A 127 0.08 -0.78 13.92
N ILE A 128 0.08 -1.31 12.70
CA ILE A 128 -0.66 -2.55 12.36
C ILE A 128 0.05 -3.78 12.93
N ILE A 129 1.38 -3.85 12.82
CA ILE A 129 2.19 -4.96 13.37
C ILE A 129 2.02 -5.05 14.91
N GLU A 130 1.98 -3.89 15.58
CA GLU A 130 1.78 -3.79 17.02
C GLU A 130 0.31 -4.02 17.46
N GLY A 131 -0.61 -4.24 16.53
CA GLY A 131 -2.02 -4.48 16.81
C GLY A 131 -2.80 -3.25 17.30
N LYS A 132 -2.26 -2.04 17.14
CA LYS A 132 -2.94 -0.78 17.52
C LYS A 132 -4.14 -0.47 16.62
N ILE A 133 -4.02 -0.81 15.36
CA ILE A 133 -5.04 -0.68 14.30
C ILE A 133 -4.89 -1.85 13.33
N SER A 134 -5.88 -2.08 12.47
CA SER A 134 -5.74 -3.01 11.34
C SER A 134 -5.82 -2.31 9.99
N ARG A 135 -6.32 -1.08 9.94
CA ARG A 135 -6.42 -0.29 8.71
C ARG A 135 -5.83 1.08 8.88
N ALA A 136 -5.19 1.59 7.84
CA ALA A 136 -4.57 2.91 7.83
C ALA A 136 -4.77 3.61 6.49
N PHE A 137 -4.89 4.95 6.55
CA PHE A 137 -4.74 5.83 5.40
C PHE A 137 -3.55 6.76 5.61
N VAL A 138 -2.66 6.82 4.63
CA VAL A 138 -1.47 7.66 4.64
C VAL A 138 -1.65 8.78 3.63
N ALA A 139 -1.92 9.99 4.14
CA ALA A 139 -2.10 11.21 3.35
C ALA A 139 -0.73 11.83 3.01
N SER A 140 0.13 11.08 2.31
CA SER A 140 1.50 11.51 1.99
C SER A 140 1.56 12.32 0.69
N ARG A 141 2.56 13.19 0.62
CA ARG A 141 3.13 13.81 -0.58
C ARG A 141 4.65 13.82 -0.43
N PRO A 142 5.40 13.68 -1.52
CA PRO A 142 4.98 13.36 -2.89
C PRO A 142 4.43 11.93 -3.03
N PRO A 143 3.83 11.57 -4.20
CA PRO A 143 3.48 10.20 -4.54
C PRO A 143 4.74 9.32 -4.69
N GLY A 144 4.58 8.01 -4.91
CA GLY A 144 5.72 7.10 -4.89
C GLY A 144 5.75 6.03 -5.97
N HIS A 145 4.63 5.62 -6.54
CA HIS A 145 4.51 4.39 -7.32
C HIS A 145 5.30 4.35 -8.65
N HIS A 146 5.73 5.51 -9.17
CA HIS A 146 6.59 5.59 -10.36
C HIS A 146 8.10 5.54 -10.04
N ALA A 147 8.51 5.84 -8.79
CA ALA A 147 9.93 5.96 -8.47
C ALA A 147 10.68 4.63 -8.65
N ILE A 148 11.71 4.67 -9.50
CA ILE A 148 12.68 3.59 -9.69
C ILE A 148 14.05 4.04 -9.17
N ASN A 149 15.17 3.56 -9.74
CA ASN A 149 16.52 3.89 -9.27
C ASN A 149 17.31 4.76 -10.28
N TYR A 150 16.66 5.64 -11.02
CA TYR A 150 17.32 6.49 -12.02
C TYR A 150 18.04 7.72 -11.42
N GLY A 151 17.85 7.99 -10.14
CA GLY A 151 18.48 9.13 -9.49
C GLY A 151 17.83 10.47 -9.84
N ARG A 152 16.60 10.46 -10.22
CA ARG A 152 15.74 11.60 -10.52
C ARG A 152 14.31 11.31 -10.07
N GLU A 153 13.51 12.35 -10.03
CA GLU A 153 12.07 12.25 -9.89
C GLU A 153 11.45 11.67 -11.17
N GLU A 154 10.39 10.86 -11.01
CA GLU A 154 9.63 10.25 -12.10
C GLU A 154 8.15 10.28 -11.74
N GLY A 155 7.31 10.88 -12.62
CA GLY A 155 5.88 11.03 -12.35
C GLY A 155 5.60 11.69 -11.00
N PHE A 156 6.38 12.70 -10.62
CA PHE A 156 6.35 13.40 -9.31
C PHE A 156 6.83 12.56 -8.12
N CYS A 157 7.25 11.30 -8.35
CA CYS A 157 7.69 10.35 -7.32
C CYS A 157 9.21 10.41 -7.11
N PHE A 158 9.66 10.45 -5.85
CA PHE A 158 11.08 10.47 -5.48
C PHE A 158 11.52 9.15 -4.86
N TYR A 159 10.73 8.60 -3.95
CA TYR A 159 10.91 7.29 -3.33
C TYR A 159 9.64 6.47 -3.48
N ASN A 160 9.78 5.18 -3.76
CA ASN A 160 8.63 4.29 -3.91
C ASN A 160 8.12 3.86 -2.52
N ASN A 161 7.17 4.64 -1.99
CA ASN A 161 6.62 4.49 -0.65
C ASN A 161 6.08 3.08 -0.40
N ILE A 162 5.25 2.58 -1.32
CA ILE A 162 4.58 1.28 -1.20
C ILE A 162 5.56 0.11 -1.35
N SER A 163 6.57 0.23 -2.21
CA SER A 163 7.59 -0.80 -2.40
C SER A 163 8.50 -0.92 -1.18
N ILE A 164 8.86 0.22 -0.55
CA ILE A 164 9.62 0.22 0.70
C ILE A 164 8.79 -0.43 1.82
N ALA A 165 7.50 -0.10 1.94
CA ALA A 165 6.59 -0.73 2.90
C ALA A 165 6.50 -2.24 2.68
N THR A 166 6.39 -2.67 1.42
CA THR A 166 6.35 -4.10 1.06
C THR A 166 7.59 -4.84 1.55
N LYS A 167 8.79 -4.35 1.24
CA LYS A 167 10.05 -4.96 1.71
C LYS A 167 10.20 -4.90 3.23
N TYR A 168 9.72 -3.83 3.85
CA TYR A 168 9.69 -3.72 5.31
C TYR A 168 8.79 -4.79 5.94
N LEU A 169 7.57 -4.98 5.44
CA LEU A 169 6.64 -6.01 5.89
C LEU A 169 7.19 -7.42 5.68
N GLN A 170 7.85 -7.70 4.52
CA GLN A 170 8.54 -8.96 4.29
C GLN A 170 9.62 -9.23 5.34
N LYS A 171 10.42 -8.23 5.73
CA LYS A 171 11.40 -8.33 6.83
C LYS A 171 10.75 -8.58 8.20
N LYS A 172 9.50 -8.15 8.40
CA LYS A 172 8.70 -8.40 9.61
C LYS A 172 8.00 -9.76 9.62
N GLY A 173 8.18 -10.57 8.57
CA GLY A 173 7.68 -11.94 8.49
C GLY A 173 6.37 -12.13 7.72
N PHE A 174 5.80 -11.08 7.13
CA PHE A 174 4.67 -11.21 6.20
C PHE A 174 5.18 -11.80 4.88
N ARG A 175 4.61 -12.91 4.44
CA ARG A 175 5.13 -13.69 3.32
C ARG A 175 4.46 -13.39 1.99
N LYS A 176 3.19 -12.99 2.02
CA LYS A 176 2.39 -12.73 0.83
C LYS A 176 1.75 -11.35 0.94
N ILE A 177 2.16 -10.45 0.07
CA ILE A 177 1.68 -9.07 0.07
C ILE A 177 0.96 -8.79 -1.23
N LEU A 178 -0.30 -8.34 -1.12
CA LEU A 178 -1.06 -7.86 -2.25
C LEU A 178 -0.90 -6.34 -2.35
N ILE A 179 -0.45 -5.87 -3.51
CA ILE A 179 -0.43 -4.46 -3.87
C ILE A 179 -1.53 -4.22 -4.90
N ILE A 180 -2.46 -3.31 -4.61
CA ILE A 180 -3.51 -2.86 -5.51
C ILE A 180 -3.19 -1.41 -5.87
N ASP A 181 -3.11 -1.13 -7.17
CA ASP A 181 -2.87 0.21 -7.70
C ASP A 181 -4.05 0.60 -8.60
N TRP A 182 -4.84 1.56 -8.15
CA TRP A 182 -5.96 2.12 -8.92
C TRP A 182 -5.75 3.57 -9.33
N ASP A 183 -4.49 4.06 -9.21
CA ASP A 183 -4.09 5.30 -9.85
C ASP A 183 -4.40 5.24 -11.36
N TYR A 184 -4.69 6.38 -11.97
CA TYR A 184 -4.94 6.46 -13.41
C TYR A 184 -3.71 6.05 -14.22
N HIS A 185 -2.51 6.33 -13.67
CA HIS A 185 -1.24 6.02 -14.29
C HIS A 185 -0.71 4.66 -13.80
N HIS A 186 -0.07 3.93 -14.70
CA HIS A 186 0.55 2.66 -14.33
C HIS A 186 1.68 2.86 -13.31
N GLY A 187 1.64 2.15 -12.19
CA GLY A 187 2.68 2.14 -11.17
C GLY A 187 3.92 1.34 -11.62
N ASP A 188 4.59 1.81 -12.66
CA ASP A 188 5.72 1.15 -13.31
C ASP A 188 6.91 0.91 -12.39
N GLY A 189 7.14 1.81 -11.44
CA GLY A 189 8.17 1.64 -10.43
C GLY A 189 7.86 0.47 -9.50
N THR A 190 6.60 0.33 -9.08
CA THR A 190 6.16 -0.80 -8.24
C THR A 190 6.22 -2.12 -9.01
N GLU A 191 5.72 -2.15 -10.26
CA GLU A 191 5.88 -3.32 -11.15
C GLU A 191 7.34 -3.72 -11.28
N HIS A 192 8.24 -2.76 -11.52
CA HIS A 192 9.66 -3.01 -11.70
C HIS A 192 10.29 -3.76 -10.52
N PHE A 193 9.99 -3.36 -9.29
CA PHE A 193 10.62 -3.95 -8.10
C PHE A 193 10.12 -5.35 -7.75
N PHE A 194 8.92 -5.72 -8.19
CA PHE A 194 8.31 -7.01 -7.82
C PHE A 194 8.03 -7.93 -9.01
N TYR A 195 8.53 -7.60 -10.19
CA TYR A 195 8.21 -8.32 -11.43
C TYR A 195 8.59 -9.80 -11.43
N ASP A 196 9.56 -10.20 -10.61
CA ASP A 196 10.05 -11.58 -10.45
C ASP A 196 9.84 -12.16 -9.02
N ASP A 197 9.16 -11.41 -8.13
CA ASP A 197 8.93 -11.78 -6.73
C ASP A 197 7.56 -12.48 -6.55
N PRO A 198 7.52 -13.82 -6.37
CA PRO A 198 6.26 -14.56 -6.23
C PRO A 198 5.55 -14.31 -4.88
N SER A 199 6.21 -13.63 -3.95
CA SER A 199 5.64 -13.27 -2.65
C SER A 199 4.86 -11.94 -2.68
N VAL A 200 4.86 -11.26 -3.83
CA VAL A 200 4.11 -10.02 -4.05
C VAL A 200 3.21 -10.18 -5.27
N MET A 201 1.91 -10.04 -5.06
CA MET A 201 0.97 -9.88 -6.16
C MET A 201 0.74 -8.41 -6.40
N PHE A 202 1.05 -7.93 -7.60
CA PHE A 202 0.79 -6.57 -8.05
C PHE A 202 -0.39 -6.58 -9.03
N PHE A 203 -1.42 -5.80 -8.72
CA PHE A 203 -2.58 -5.58 -9.57
C PHE A 203 -2.72 -4.10 -9.84
N SER A 204 -2.79 -3.71 -11.11
CA SER A 204 -2.96 -2.32 -11.53
C SER A 204 -4.06 -2.18 -12.58
N THR A 205 -4.92 -1.17 -12.40
CA THR A 205 -5.87 -0.68 -13.41
C THR A 205 -5.43 0.71 -13.86
N HIS A 206 -5.18 0.90 -15.14
CA HIS A 206 -4.61 2.15 -15.65
C HIS A 206 -4.92 2.34 -17.14
N ASP A 207 -4.70 3.54 -17.65
CA ASP A 207 -4.62 3.79 -19.09
C ASP A 207 -3.16 3.66 -19.55
N TRP A 208 -2.83 2.58 -20.23
CA TRP A 208 -1.47 2.32 -20.70
C TRP A 208 -1.00 3.27 -21.82
N SER A 209 -1.93 3.99 -22.46
CA SER A 209 -1.61 5.01 -23.45
C SER A 209 -1.24 6.36 -22.83
N ALA A 210 -1.55 6.53 -21.54
CA ALA A 210 -1.13 7.67 -20.74
C ALA A 210 0.31 7.51 -20.22
N TYR A 211 0.79 8.50 -19.47
CA TYR A 211 2.08 8.38 -18.78
C TYR A 211 2.10 7.15 -17.86
N PRO A 212 3.19 6.39 -17.75
CA PRO A 212 4.45 6.48 -18.49
C PRO A 212 4.48 5.69 -19.81
N GLY A 213 3.34 5.22 -20.32
CA GLY A 213 3.26 4.43 -21.55
C GLY A 213 3.68 2.96 -21.35
N THR A 214 3.42 2.43 -20.15
CA THR A 214 3.75 1.07 -19.72
C THR A 214 2.52 0.35 -19.18
N GLY A 215 2.67 -0.89 -18.68
CA GLY A 215 1.56 -1.64 -18.09
C GLY A 215 0.77 -2.46 -19.10
N ASP A 216 1.41 -2.88 -20.21
CA ASP A 216 0.80 -3.79 -21.17
C ASP A 216 0.23 -5.03 -20.47
N PRO A 217 -1.04 -5.42 -20.71
CA PRO A 217 -1.68 -6.59 -20.11
C PRO A 217 -0.97 -7.93 -20.37
N SER A 218 -0.12 -8.01 -21.40
CA SER A 218 0.73 -9.18 -21.64
C SER A 218 1.88 -9.35 -20.64
N ARG A 219 2.23 -8.29 -19.91
CA ARG A 219 3.27 -8.29 -18.89
C ARG A 219 2.73 -8.94 -17.60
N LYS A 220 3.04 -10.23 -17.42
CA LYS A 220 2.47 -11.09 -16.35
C LYS A 220 3.50 -11.51 -15.30
N GLY A 221 4.61 -10.79 -15.17
CA GLY A 221 5.73 -11.18 -14.32
C GLY A 221 6.76 -12.05 -15.05
N LYS A 222 7.90 -12.30 -14.38
CA LYS A 222 9.05 -13.04 -14.91
C LYS A 222 9.50 -14.11 -13.91
N GLY A 223 10.13 -15.16 -14.41
CA GLY A 223 10.71 -16.20 -13.55
C GLY A 223 9.70 -16.76 -12.55
N LYS A 224 10.02 -16.72 -11.26
CA LYS A 224 9.14 -17.17 -10.18
C LYS A 224 7.93 -16.25 -9.98
N GLY A 225 8.04 -14.97 -10.33
CA GLY A 225 6.96 -13.98 -10.26
C GLY A 225 5.96 -14.05 -11.41
N LYS A 226 6.11 -14.99 -12.36
CA LYS A 226 5.17 -15.14 -13.48
C LYS A 226 3.76 -15.48 -12.98
N GLY A 227 2.77 -14.66 -13.35
CA GLY A 227 1.36 -14.79 -12.96
C GLY A 227 0.97 -13.91 -11.78
N TYR A 228 1.95 -13.30 -11.08
CA TYR A 228 1.70 -12.41 -9.93
C TYR A 228 1.68 -10.92 -10.31
N ASN A 229 1.98 -10.56 -11.56
CA ASN A 229 1.81 -9.22 -12.12
C ASN A 229 0.56 -9.19 -13.00
N ILE A 230 -0.40 -8.30 -12.70
CA ILE A 230 -1.71 -8.24 -13.34
C ILE A 230 -1.98 -6.80 -13.75
N ASN A 231 -1.83 -6.51 -15.02
CA ASN A 231 -2.11 -5.22 -15.63
C ASN A 231 -3.45 -5.26 -16.36
N ILE A 232 -4.34 -4.34 -16.04
CA ILE A 232 -5.64 -4.18 -16.71
C ILE A 232 -5.68 -2.80 -17.34
N HIS A 233 -5.62 -2.76 -18.65
CA HIS A 233 -5.83 -1.54 -19.41
C HIS A 233 -7.32 -1.15 -19.39
N LEU A 234 -7.57 0.09 -19.02
CA LEU A 234 -8.86 0.74 -19.15
C LEU A 234 -8.71 1.94 -20.09
N PRO A 235 -9.54 2.07 -21.14
CA PRO A 235 -9.45 3.20 -22.05
C PRO A 235 -9.96 4.49 -21.40
N CYS A 236 -9.50 5.63 -21.90
CA CYS A 236 -10.03 6.95 -21.51
C CYS A 236 -11.58 6.96 -21.58
N GLY A 237 -12.21 7.52 -20.55
CA GLY A 237 -13.66 7.54 -20.39
C GLY A 237 -14.25 6.32 -19.67
N SER A 238 -13.42 5.35 -19.25
CA SER A 238 -13.87 4.23 -18.42
C SER A 238 -14.53 4.72 -17.13
N ASN A 239 -15.60 4.06 -16.73
CA ASN A 239 -16.45 4.45 -15.60
C ASN A 239 -16.41 3.43 -14.45
N ASN A 240 -17.26 3.64 -13.43
CA ASN A 240 -17.35 2.75 -12.26
C ASN A 240 -17.51 1.28 -12.64
N SER A 241 -18.41 0.96 -13.59
CA SER A 241 -18.69 -0.43 -13.98
C SER A 241 -17.48 -1.09 -14.66
N ASP A 242 -16.67 -0.32 -15.37
CA ASP A 242 -15.49 -0.85 -16.07
C ASP A 242 -14.40 -1.24 -15.07
N ILE A 243 -14.09 -0.34 -14.13
CA ILE A 243 -13.08 -0.63 -13.11
C ILE A 243 -13.55 -1.69 -12.10
N GLU A 244 -14.84 -1.68 -11.72
CA GLU A 244 -15.41 -2.72 -10.86
C GLU A 244 -15.31 -4.11 -11.50
N ARG A 245 -15.61 -4.24 -12.80
CA ARG A 245 -15.42 -5.51 -13.52
C ARG A 245 -13.98 -5.98 -13.48
N ALA A 246 -13.01 -5.08 -13.60
CA ALA A 246 -11.60 -5.42 -13.48
C ALA A 246 -11.29 -6.02 -12.09
N PHE A 247 -11.81 -5.40 -11.04
CA PHE A 247 -11.64 -5.89 -9.66
C PHE A 247 -12.34 -7.22 -9.40
N LEU A 248 -13.59 -7.37 -9.85
CA LEU A 248 -14.36 -8.59 -9.61
C LEU A 248 -13.85 -9.78 -10.42
N ASN A 249 -13.47 -9.56 -11.69
CA ASN A 249 -13.11 -10.64 -12.60
C ASN A 249 -11.62 -11.00 -12.57
N HIS A 250 -10.74 -10.03 -12.29
CA HIS A 250 -9.30 -10.24 -12.39
C HIS A 250 -8.56 -10.15 -11.05
N LEU A 251 -8.95 -9.23 -10.15
CA LEU A 251 -8.31 -9.09 -8.85
C LEU A 251 -8.84 -10.13 -7.85
N LYS A 252 -10.15 -10.07 -7.54
CA LYS A 252 -10.74 -10.80 -6.40
C LYS A 252 -10.47 -12.30 -6.44
N PRO A 253 -10.70 -13.04 -7.55
CA PRO A 253 -10.43 -14.47 -7.60
C PRO A 253 -8.95 -14.80 -7.36
N LYS A 254 -8.05 -14.08 -7.99
CA LYS A 254 -6.61 -14.31 -7.87
C LYS A 254 -6.06 -13.92 -6.50
N ALA A 255 -6.57 -12.83 -5.92
CA ALA A 255 -6.19 -12.40 -4.59
C ALA A 255 -6.62 -13.40 -3.52
N LEU A 256 -7.80 -13.98 -3.63
CA LEU A 256 -8.27 -15.03 -2.71
C LEU A 256 -7.45 -16.31 -2.85
N ASP A 257 -7.09 -16.73 -4.06
CA ASP A 257 -6.19 -17.85 -4.31
C ASP A 257 -4.77 -17.58 -3.79
N PHE A 258 -4.28 -16.36 -4.01
CA PHE A 258 -2.99 -15.92 -3.47
C PHE A 258 -2.97 -15.89 -1.94
N ALA A 259 -4.10 -15.62 -1.30
CA ALA A 259 -4.28 -15.54 0.15
C ALA A 259 -3.22 -14.62 0.81
N PRO A 260 -3.27 -13.28 0.58
CA PRO A 260 -2.29 -12.36 1.11
C PRO A 260 -2.33 -12.27 2.64
N ASP A 261 -1.17 -12.07 3.24
CA ASP A 261 -1.03 -11.75 4.67
C ASP A 261 -1.29 -10.26 4.95
N PHE A 262 -1.14 -9.43 3.92
CA PHE A 262 -1.25 -7.97 4.03
C PHE A 262 -1.69 -7.36 2.69
N VAL A 263 -2.52 -6.31 2.73
CA VAL A 263 -2.97 -5.56 1.55
C VAL A 263 -2.44 -4.14 1.63
N LEU A 264 -1.78 -3.70 0.56
CA LEU A 264 -1.32 -2.34 0.35
C LEU A 264 -2.04 -1.75 -0.88
N ILE A 265 -2.40 -0.47 -0.80
CA ILE A 265 -3.10 0.22 -1.88
C ILE A 265 -2.31 1.46 -2.28
N SER A 266 -1.88 1.54 -3.55
CA SER A 266 -1.55 2.80 -4.21
C SER A 266 -2.85 3.48 -4.60
N ALA A 267 -3.31 4.37 -3.72
CA ALA A 267 -4.60 5.02 -3.82
C ALA A 267 -4.47 6.35 -4.56
N GLY A 268 -4.39 6.29 -5.90
CA GLY A 268 -4.57 7.45 -6.76
C GLY A 268 -6.04 7.82 -6.89
N PHE A 269 -6.31 9.11 -6.95
CA PHE A 269 -7.66 9.65 -7.16
C PHE A 269 -7.74 10.49 -8.44
N ASP A 270 -6.79 10.31 -9.34
CA ASP A 270 -6.76 10.86 -10.69
C ASP A 270 -7.57 10.02 -11.72
N SER A 271 -7.97 8.82 -11.35
CA SER A 271 -9.02 8.06 -12.04
C SER A 271 -10.41 8.70 -11.92
N ARG A 272 -10.53 9.79 -11.10
CA ARG A 272 -11.80 10.47 -10.86
C ARG A 272 -12.24 11.28 -12.07
N ASP A 273 -13.57 11.32 -12.29
CA ASP A 273 -14.19 12.24 -13.26
C ASP A 273 -13.86 13.70 -12.91
N GLY A 274 -13.40 14.43 -13.91
CA GLY A 274 -12.97 15.83 -13.76
C GLY A 274 -11.60 16.02 -13.12
N ASP A 275 -10.74 15.00 -13.07
CA ASP A 275 -9.34 15.18 -12.70
C ASP A 275 -8.57 15.95 -13.78
N LEU A 276 -7.45 16.55 -13.40
CA LEU A 276 -6.64 17.38 -14.32
C LEU A 276 -5.70 16.56 -15.21
N LEU A 277 -5.31 15.36 -14.77
CA LEU A 277 -4.33 14.51 -15.46
C LEU A 277 -4.86 13.14 -15.84
N GLY A 278 -6.02 12.75 -15.34
CA GLY A 278 -6.75 11.53 -15.70
C GLY A 278 -7.97 11.81 -16.56
N CYS A 279 -8.43 10.82 -17.31
CA CYS A 279 -9.63 10.93 -18.12
C CYS A 279 -10.67 9.82 -17.88
N PHE A 280 -10.53 9.04 -16.80
CA PHE A 280 -11.59 8.14 -16.38
C PHE A 280 -12.77 8.93 -15.77
N LYS A 281 -13.89 8.26 -15.60
CA LYS A 281 -15.14 8.82 -15.06
C LYS A 281 -15.56 8.11 -13.78
N ILE A 282 -14.58 7.84 -12.91
CA ILE A 282 -14.83 7.23 -11.61
C ILE A 282 -15.36 8.30 -10.66
N ASN A 283 -16.44 8.04 -9.97
CA ASN A 283 -16.98 8.93 -8.93
C ASN A 283 -16.80 8.34 -7.53
N ASP A 284 -17.35 9.01 -6.52
CA ASP A 284 -17.23 8.58 -5.13
C ASP A 284 -17.79 7.17 -4.89
N GLU A 285 -18.88 6.81 -5.54
CA GLU A 285 -19.46 5.46 -5.44
C GLU A 285 -18.53 4.39 -6.04
N GLY A 286 -17.84 4.70 -7.14
CA GLY A 286 -16.81 3.82 -7.68
C GLY A 286 -15.71 3.53 -6.65
N TYR A 287 -15.14 4.56 -6.04
CA TYR A 287 -14.12 4.38 -4.99
C TYR A 287 -14.65 3.64 -3.75
N ARG A 288 -15.92 3.86 -3.38
CA ARG A 288 -16.60 3.08 -2.32
C ARG A 288 -16.58 1.58 -2.65
N ASN A 289 -16.99 1.23 -3.86
CA ASN A 289 -17.08 -0.16 -4.31
C ASN A 289 -15.71 -0.83 -4.41
N LEU A 290 -14.68 -0.15 -4.95
CA LEU A 290 -13.31 -0.65 -4.97
C LEU A 290 -12.79 -0.92 -3.54
N THR A 291 -13.06 0.00 -2.62
CA THR A 291 -12.69 -0.12 -1.21
C THR A 291 -13.37 -1.30 -0.55
N LYS A 292 -14.67 -1.50 -0.81
CA LYS A 292 -15.45 -2.62 -0.30
C LYS A 292 -14.89 -3.96 -0.79
N ILE A 293 -14.65 -4.10 -2.10
CA ILE A 293 -14.06 -5.32 -2.68
C ILE A 293 -12.69 -5.61 -2.06
N THR A 294 -11.85 -4.60 -1.92
CA THR A 294 -10.51 -4.72 -1.29
C THR A 294 -10.61 -5.12 0.18
N SER A 295 -11.57 -4.55 0.91
CA SER A 295 -11.85 -4.89 2.30
C SER A 295 -12.32 -6.34 2.46
N GLU A 296 -13.18 -6.82 1.57
CA GLU A 296 -13.63 -8.22 1.54
C GLU A 296 -12.43 -9.18 1.35
N ILE A 297 -11.53 -8.89 0.41
CA ILE A 297 -10.29 -9.67 0.20
C ILE A 297 -9.45 -9.68 1.49
N SER A 298 -9.22 -8.51 2.08
CA SER A 298 -8.40 -8.39 3.28
C SER A 298 -9.01 -9.09 4.49
N ASN A 299 -10.33 -8.99 4.68
CA ASN A 299 -11.03 -9.67 5.76
C ASN A 299 -10.95 -11.19 5.66
N GLN A 300 -11.00 -11.74 4.44
CA GLN A 300 -10.95 -13.17 4.21
C GLN A 300 -9.54 -13.78 4.36
N SER A 301 -8.49 -13.05 4.00
CA SER A 301 -7.13 -13.62 3.92
C SER A 301 -6.08 -12.86 4.74
N ALA A 302 -6.19 -11.54 4.85
CA ALA A 302 -5.17 -10.70 5.48
C ALA A 302 -5.52 -10.28 6.93
N GLY A 303 -6.54 -10.87 7.56
CA GLY A 303 -6.99 -10.49 8.90
C GLY A 303 -7.41 -9.01 9.00
N GLY A 304 -7.93 -8.45 7.91
CA GLY A 304 -8.38 -7.06 7.82
C GLY A 304 -7.25 -6.03 7.69
N ARG A 305 -5.99 -6.44 7.50
CA ARG A 305 -4.82 -5.52 7.41
C ARG A 305 -4.77 -4.82 6.07
N ILE A 306 -4.97 -3.49 6.10
CA ILE A 306 -4.91 -2.61 4.92
C ILE A 306 -4.13 -1.35 5.24
N ILE A 307 -3.19 -0.98 4.38
CA ILE A 307 -2.63 0.39 4.32
C ILE A 307 -2.93 0.97 2.95
N SER A 308 -3.66 2.07 2.93
CA SER A 308 -3.93 2.86 1.74
C SER A 308 -3.01 4.07 1.73
N ILE A 309 -2.28 4.28 0.63
CA ILE A 309 -1.26 5.31 0.48
C ILE A 309 -1.71 6.23 -0.66
N LEU A 310 -1.82 7.52 -0.39
CA LEU A 310 -2.18 8.50 -1.42
C LEU A 310 -1.09 8.58 -2.49
N GLU A 311 -1.49 8.42 -3.75
CA GLU A 311 -0.65 8.63 -4.93
C GLU A 311 -1.14 9.86 -5.72
N GLY A 312 -1.63 9.68 -6.94
CA GLY A 312 -2.15 10.76 -7.80
C GLY A 312 -3.50 11.33 -7.37
N GLY A 313 -4.05 12.15 -8.22
CA GLY A 313 -5.27 12.94 -8.02
C GLY A 313 -4.98 14.43 -7.89
N TYR A 314 -5.43 15.21 -8.87
CA TYR A 314 -4.97 16.57 -9.12
C TYR A 314 -6.09 17.61 -9.14
N ASN A 315 -7.34 17.18 -8.98
CA ASN A 315 -8.47 18.05 -8.65
C ASN A 315 -8.68 18.05 -7.13
N PRO A 316 -8.30 19.11 -6.38
CA PRO A 316 -8.34 19.08 -4.91
C PRO A 316 -9.72 18.80 -4.31
N ASN A 317 -10.80 19.26 -4.94
CA ASN A 317 -12.17 18.98 -4.50
C ASN A 317 -12.54 17.52 -4.72
N GLY A 318 -12.18 16.98 -5.89
CA GLY A 318 -12.37 15.58 -6.23
C GLY A 318 -11.60 14.66 -5.29
N VAL A 319 -10.31 14.91 -5.11
CA VAL A 319 -9.46 14.16 -4.16
C VAL A 319 -10.06 14.16 -2.77
N ALA A 320 -10.48 15.33 -2.28
CA ALA A 320 -11.04 15.45 -0.93
C ALA A 320 -12.32 14.63 -0.75
N SER A 321 -13.21 14.62 -1.74
CA SER A 321 -14.45 13.84 -1.72
C SER A 321 -14.17 12.33 -1.78
N SER A 322 -13.32 11.91 -2.71
CA SER A 322 -13.00 10.48 -2.87
C SER A 322 -12.20 9.91 -1.70
N VAL A 323 -11.26 10.66 -1.13
CA VAL A 323 -10.53 10.27 0.09
C VAL A 323 -11.49 10.12 1.27
N GLU A 324 -12.42 11.06 1.44
CA GLU A 324 -13.44 11.00 2.49
C GLU A 324 -14.28 9.71 2.34
N THR A 325 -14.83 9.45 1.15
CA THR A 325 -15.62 8.26 0.84
C THR A 325 -14.83 6.96 1.03
N HIS A 326 -13.59 6.93 0.56
CA HIS A 326 -12.70 5.78 0.72
C HIS A 326 -12.47 5.45 2.20
N ILE A 327 -12.18 6.44 3.03
CA ILE A 327 -11.95 6.24 4.46
C ILE A 327 -13.24 5.82 5.17
N GLU A 328 -14.40 6.41 4.81
CA GLU A 328 -15.70 5.99 5.36
C GLU A 328 -15.93 4.50 5.08
N GLU A 329 -15.70 4.05 3.85
CA GLU A 329 -15.88 2.65 3.49
C GLU A 329 -14.87 1.74 4.17
N LEU A 330 -13.60 2.15 4.33
CA LEU A 330 -12.62 1.41 5.13
C LEU A 330 -13.11 1.20 6.58
N ILE A 331 -13.86 2.14 7.15
CA ILE A 331 -14.45 2.01 8.50
C ILE A 331 -15.65 1.06 8.47
N LEU A 332 -16.53 1.20 7.48
CA LEU A 332 -17.80 0.45 7.40
C LEU A 332 -17.62 -1.02 7.04
N SER A 333 -16.60 -1.34 6.26
CA SER A 333 -16.30 -2.69 5.77
C SER A 333 -15.40 -3.53 6.70
N TYR A 334 -15.34 -3.19 8.00
CA TYR A 334 -14.58 -3.95 9.00
C TYR A 334 -15.13 -5.34 9.22
#